data_e02a6a912232a5b2071a391c42785df5
#
_entry.id   e02a6a912232a5b2071a391c42785df5
#
_cell.length_a   1.000
_cell.length_b   1.000
_cell.length_c   1.000
_cell.angle_alpha   90.00
_cell.angle_beta   90.00
_cell.angle_gamma   90.00
#
_symmetry.space_group_name_H-M   'P 1'
#
loop_
_entity.id
_entity.type
_entity.pdbx_description
1 polymer ?
#
loop_
_entity_poly.entity_id
_entity_poly.type
_entity_poly.pdbx_seq_one_letter_code
_entity_poly.pdbx_strand_id
1 'polypeptide(L)'
;MQILKFFPLVLSGFISGIIIYQSLLIAPSINKLLSSQDASLYLRFIWPKFFITIGILSLLCFICISLFNSNQNTAKIFSISSVVLMIICYLAIPSMNQAKDSLNESLFMILHFGSIILTIITLLMNFSIFIFWKY
;
A
#
# COMPACT_ATOMS: atom_id res chain seq x y z
N MET A 1 -9.02 26.52 9.03
CA MET A 1 -8.73 25.50 10.06
C MET A 1 -9.65 24.28 10.00
N GLN A 2 -10.94 24.39 9.66
CA GLN A 2 -11.84 23.22 9.51
C GLN A 2 -11.46 22.29 8.36
N ILE A 3 -11.00 22.80 7.22
CA ILE A 3 -10.60 22.01 6.04
C ILE A 3 -9.47 21.04 6.37
N LEU A 4 -8.50 21.43 7.21
CA LEU A 4 -7.39 20.57 7.61
C LEU A 4 -7.82 19.33 8.38
N LYS A 5 -8.97 19.37 9.04
CA LYS A 5 -9.53 18.22 9.78
C LYS A 5 -10.01 17.10 8.84
N PHE A 6 -10.38 17.43 7.61
CA PHE A 6 -10.81 16.45 6.61
C PHE A 6 -9.67 15.95 5.72
N PHE A 7 -8.50 16.57 5.81
CA PHE A 7 -7.35 16.20 4.98
C PHE A 7 -6.93 14.73 5.15
N PRO A 8 -6.96 14.12 6.36
CA PRO A 8 -6.71 12.69 6.51
C PRO A 8 -7.66 11.79 5.72
N LEU A 9 -8.94 12.15 5.62
CA LEU A 9 -9.91 11.41 4.80
C LEU A 9 -9.55 11.48 3.32
N VAL A 10 -9.13 12.66 2.84
CA VAL A 10 -8.67 12.82 1.46
C VAL A 10 -7.45 11.94 1.19
N LEU A 11 -6.45 11.95 2.09
CA LEU A 11 -5.27 11.09 1.97
C LEU A 11 -5.64 9.61 1.97
N SER A 12 -6.53 9.20 2.85
CA SER A 12 -7.01 7.82 2.94
C SER A 12 -7.74 7.37 1.67
N GLY A 13 -8.55 8.26 1.09
CA GLY A 13 -9.20 8.05 -0.21
C GLY A 13 -8.17 7.93 -1.35
N PHE A 14 -7.14 8.77 -1.34
CA PHE A 14 -6.04 8.71 -2.31
C PHE A 14 -5.28 7.38 -2.24
N ILE A 15 -4.90 6.95 -1.02
CA ILE A 15 -4.25 5.67 -0.78
C ILE A 15 -5.10 4.53 -1.34
N SER A 16 -6.39 4.51 -0.98
CA SER A 16 -7.33 3.48 -1.46
C SER A 16 -7.45 3.49 -2.98
N GLY A 17 -7.56 4.66 -3.59
CA GLY A 17 -7.63 4.82 -5.04
C GLY A 17 -6.37 4.31 -5.75
N ILE A 18 -5.18 4.62 -5.26
CA ILE A 18 -3.90 4.14 -5.81
C ILE A 18 -3.83 2.61 -5.73
N ILE A 19 -4.19 2.02 -4.58
CA ILE A 19 -4.16 0.56 -4.41
C ILE A 19 -5.14 -0.12 -5.37
N ILE A 20 -6.37 0.37 -5.48
CA ILE A 20 -7.39 -0.18 -6.38
C ILE A 20 -6.93 -0.06 -7.84
N TYR A 21 -6.47 1.12 -8.25
CA TYR A 21 -6.01 1.38 -9.61
C TYR A 21 -4.85 0.47 -10.00
N GLN A 22 -3.83 0.37 -9.14
CA GLN A 22 -2.68 -0.50 -9.37
C GLN A 22 -3.09 -1.98 -9.46
N SER A 23 -3.96 -2.42 -8.56
CA SER A 23 -4.33 -3.85 -8.45
C SER A 23 -5.30 -4.30 -9.54
N LEU A 24 -6.29 -3.48 -9.90
CA LEU A 24 -7.35 -3.87 -10.84
C LEU A 24 -7.04 -3.50 -12.29
N LEU A 25 -6.25 -2.47 -12.55
CA LEU A 25 -5.97 -2.00 -13.88
C LEU A 25 -4.51 -2.23 -14.29
N ILE A 26 -3.56 -1.73 -13.52
CA ILE A 26 -2.15 -1.75 -13.94
C ILE A 26 -1.58 -3.17 -13.93
N ALA A 27 -1.66 -3.90 -12.82
CA ALA A 27 -1.07 -5.21 -12.70
C ALA A 27 -1.63 -6.24 -13.70
N PRO A 28 -2.97 -6.35 -13.91
CA PRO A 28 -3.51 -7.21 -14.95
C PRO A 28 -3.12 -6.80 -16.38
N SER A 29 -3.06 -5.48 -16.66
CA SER A 29 -2.68 -4.97 -17.99
C SER A 29 -1.23 -5.32 -18.34
N ILE A 30 -0.30 -5.20 -17.38
CA ILE A 30 1.10 -5.56 -17.56
C ILE A 30 1.22 -7.04 -17.95
N ASN A 31 0.56 -7.92 -17.19
CA ASN A 31 0.62 -9.36 -17.43
C ASN A 31 -0.06 -9.79 -18.75
N LYS A 32 -1.00 -8.98 -19.25
CA LYS A 32 -1.71 -9.26 -20.49
C LYS A 32 -0.96 -8.75 -21.74
N LEU A 33 -0.30 -7.59 -21.62
CA LEU A 33 0.25 -6.87 -22.77
C LEU A 33 1.75 -7.06 -22.96
N LEU A 34 2.49 -7.37 -21.91
CA LEU A 34 3.94 -7.51 -21.95
C LEU A 34 4.37 -8.98 -21.96
N SER A 35 5.55 -9.24 -22.53
CA SER A 35 6.22 -10.52 -22.37
C SER A 35 6.52 -10.81 -20.89
N SER A 36 6.68 -12.07 -20.51
CA SER A 36 7.02 -12.43 -19.12
C SER A 36 8.30 -11.73 -18.62
N GLN A 37 9.27 -11.54 -19.52
CA GLN A 37 10.52 -10.86 -19.21
C GLN A 37 10.31 -9.35 -18.99
N ASP A 38 9.61 -8.68 -19.90
CA ASP A 38 9.33 -7.24 -19.81
C ASP A 38 8.43 -6.92 -18.61
N ALA A 39 7.42 -7.76 -18.38
CA ALA A 39 6.55 -7.63 -17.21
C ALA A 39 7.35 -7.73 -15.90
N SER A 40 8.28 -8.68 -15.82
CA SER A 40 9.15 -8.84 -14.65
C SER A 40 10.03 -7.60 -14.42
N LEU A 41 10.65 -7.06 -15.46
CA LEU A 41 11.47 -5.84 -15.38
C LEU A 41 10.64 -4.64 -14.92
N TYR A 42 9.47 -4.45 -15.50
CA TYR A 42 8.58 -3.36 -15.15
C TYR A 42 8.10 -3.45 -13.68
N LEU A 43 7.69 -4.63 -13.24
CA LEU A 43 7.20 -4.84 -11.88
C LEU A 43 8.31 -4.62 -10.84
N ARG A 44 9.55 -5.03 -11.11
CA ARG A 44 10.71 -4.73 -10.25
C ARG A 44 10.98 -3.23 -10.10
N PHE A 45 10.65 -2.44 -11.13
CA PHE A 45 10.81 -0.99 -11.11
C PHE A 45 9.67 -0.30 -10.36
N ILE A 46 8.41 -0.75 -10.51
CA ILE A 46 7.24 -0.06 -9.98
C ILE A 46 6.93 -0.43 -8.53
N TRP A 47 7.09 -1.68 -8.10
CA TRP A 47 6.73 -2.14 -6.77
C TRP A 47 7.41 -1.38 -5.63
N PRO A 48 8.73 -1.15 -5.65
CA PRO A 48 9.37 -0.35 -4.59
C PRO A 48 8.75 1.04 -4.46
N LYS A 49 8.49 1.71 -5.59
CA LYS A 49 7.88 3.03 -5.63
C LYS A 49 6.45 3.03 -5.11
N PHE A 50 5.69 2.00 -5.45
CA PHE A 50 4.32 1.82 -4.98
C PHE A 50 4.27 1.73 -3.44
N PHE A 51 5.07 0.85 -2.84
CA PHE A 51 5.08 0.68 -1.38
C PHE A 51 5.59 1.93 -0.65
N ILE A 52 6.63 2.59 -1.17
CA ILE A 52 7.14 3.85 -0.62
C ILE A 52 6.06 4.93 -0.69
N THR A 53 5.39 5.08 -1.82
CA THR A 53 4.34 6.10 -2.01
C THR A 53 3.20 5.89 -1.01
N ILE A 54 2.67 4.68 -0.90
CA ILE A 54 1.61 4.37 0.08
C ILE A 54 2.10 4.58 1.51
N GLY A 55 3.33 4.17 1.82
CA GLY A 55 3.94 4.38 3.14
C GLY A 55 4.05 5.85 3.52
N ILE A 56 4.54 6.69 2.60
CA ILE A 56 4.66 8.15 2.83
C ILE A 56 3.27 8.78 3.01
N LEU A 57 2.30 8.46 2.16
CA LEU A 57 0.94 8.99 2.29
C LEU A 57 0.28 8.55 3.60
N SER A 58 0.49 7.31 4.03
CA SER A 58 0.00 6.80 5.32
C SER A 58 0.65 7.50 6.51
N LEU A 59 1.95 7.79 6.43
CA LEU A 59 2.68 8.55 7.45
C LEU A 59 2.16 10.00 7.53
N LEU A 60 1.96 10.65 6.40
CA LEU A 60 1.37 11.99 6.34
C LEU A 60 -0.05 11.98 6.93
N CYS A 61 -0.86 10.96 6.61
CA CYS A 61 -2.17 10.77 7.19
C CYS A 61 -2.10 10.67 8.72
N PHE A 62 -1.21 9.84 9.26
CA PHE A 62 -0.98 9.71 10.70
C PHE A 62 -0.58 11.04 11.36
N ILE A 63 0.35 11.78 10.75
CA ILE A 63 0.80 13.09 11.24
C ILE A 63 -0.38 14.08 11.26
N CYS A 64 -1.14 14.17 10.18
CA CYS A 64 -2.29 15.07 10.10
C CYS A 64 -3.37 14.73 11.13
N ILE A 65 -3.67 13.43 11.33
CA ILE A 65 -4.61 12.99 12.37
C ILE A 65 -4.09 13.40 13.76
N SER A 66 -2.82 13.19 14.02
CA SER A 66 -2.22 13.49 15.33
C SER A 66 -2.24 14.98 15.66
N LEU A 67 -2.05 15.84 14.66
CA LEU A 67 -2.01 17.31 14.83
C LEU A 67 -3.40 17.94 14.87
N PHE A 68 -4.32 17.50 14.02
CA PHE A 68 -5.60 18.18 13.82
C PHE A 68 -6.81 17.43 14.39
N ASN A 69 -6.67 16.13 14.67
CA ASN A 69 -7.78 15.24 15.06
C ASN A 69 -7.34 14.29 16.18
N SER A 70 -6.83 14.82 17.28
CA SER A 70 -6.22 14.03 18.37
C SER A 70 -7.13 12.92 18.95
N ASN A 71 -8.45 13.07 18.83
CA ASN A 71 -9.45 12.13 19.36
C ASN A 71 -9.72 10.92 18.43
N GLN A 72 -9.11 10.89 17.24
CA GLN A 72 -9.33 9.81 16.24
C GLN A 72 -8.33 8.65 16.44
N ASN A 73 -8.37 7.99 17.58
CA ASN A 73 -7.38 6.94 17.92
C ASN A 73 -7.41 5.76 16.94
N THR A 74 -8.58 5.32 16.51
CA THR A 74 -8.70 4.21 15.52
C THR A 74 -8.03 4.57 14.19
N ALA A 75 -8.26 5.79 13.69
CA ALA A 75 -7.66 6.26 12.47
C ALA A 75 -6.13 6.40 12.57
N LYS A 76 -5.61 6.82 13.74
CA LYS A 76 -4.15 6.83 14.00
C LYS A 76 -3.57 5.43 13.92
N ILE A 77 -4.22 4.45 14.59
CA ILE A 77 -3.76 3.06 14.59
C ILE A 77 -3.75 2.51 13.16
N PHE A 78 -4.80 2.73 12.39
CA PHE A 78 -4.87 2.26 11.00
C PHE A 78 -3.81 2.91 10.11
N SER A 79 -3.59 4.22 10.25
CA SER A 79 -2.58 4.91 9.46
C SER A 79 -1.16 4.43 9.78
N ILE A 80 -0.80 4.30 11.06
CA ILE A 80 0.55 3.84 11.43
C ILE A 80 0.74 2.35 11.09
N SER A 81 -0.29 1.53 11.24
CA SER A 81 -0.24 0.13 10.81
C SER A 81 -0.02 0.02 9.29
N SER A 82 -0.69 0.87 8.50
CA SER A 82 -0.45 0.94 7.05
C SER A 82 1.01 1.25 6.71
N VAL A 83 1.66 2.17 7.44
CA VAL A 83 3.10 2.45 7.29
C VAL A 83 3.93 1.18 7.54
N VAL A 84 3.68 0.50 8.65
CA VAL A 84 4.43 -0.72 9.02
C VAL A 84 4.24 -1.80 7.96
N LEU A 85 3.02 -2.04 7.49
CA LEU A 85 2.74 -3.05 6.46
C LEU A 85 3.46 -2.73 5.14
N MET A 86 3.50 -1.45 4.74
CA MET A 86 4.21 -1.04 3.53
C MET A 86 5.74 -1.17 3.67
N ILE A 87 6.30 -0.93 4.85
CA ILE A 87 7.71 -1.18 5.13
C ILE A 87 8.02 -2.68 5.00
N ILE A 88 7.17 -3.55 5.56
CA ILE A 88 7.33 -5.01 5.45
C ILE A 88 7.31 -5.45 3.98
N CYS A 89 6.34 -4.97 3.21
CA CYS A 89 6.26 -5.26 1.77
C CYS A 89 7.51 -4.78 1.01
N TYR A 90 7.99 -3.58 1.32
CA TYR A 90 9.19 -3.02 0.69
C TYR A 90 10.44 -3.85 1.00
N LEU A 91 10.62 -4.24 2.26
CA LEU A 91 11.77 -5.05 2.69
C LEU A 91 11.73 -6.49 2.14
N ALA A 92 10.56 -6.98 1.75
CA ALA A 92 10.42 -8.29 1.12
C ALA A 92 10.84 -8.31 -0.37
N ILE A 93 10.94 -7.15 -1.03
CA ILE A 93 11.23 -7.06 -2.47
C ILE A 93 12.54 -7.74 -2.86
N PRO A 94 13.70 -7.50 -2.19
CA PRO A 94 14.95 -8.15 -2.56
C PRO A 94 14.86 -9.68 -2.52
N SER A 95 14.24 -10.23 -1.47
CA SER A 95 14.04 -11.67 -1.32
C SER A 95 13.09 -12.24 -2.39
N MET A 96 12.05 -11.49 -2.75
CA MET A 96 11.12 -11.86 -3.82
C MET A 96 11.83 -11.89 -5.19
N ASN A 97 12.65 -10.88 -5.48
CA ASN A 97 13.42 -10.84 -6.72
C ASN A 97 14.44 -11.97 -6.79
N GLN A 98 15.15 -12.25 -5.70
CA GLN A 98 16.10 -13.37 -5.61
C GLN A 98 15.42 -14.72 -5.79
N ALA A 99 14.25 -14.93 -5.16
CA ALA A 99 13.47 -16.16 -5.33
C ALA A 99 13.06 -16.36 -6.79
N LYS A 100 12.67 -15.29 -7.49
CA LYS A 100 12.34 -15.33 -8.92
C LYS A 100 13.56 -15.69 -9.77
N ASP A 101 14.72 -15.08 -9.50
CA ASP A 101 15.95 -15.30 -10.26
C ASP A 101 16.55 -16.69 -10.05
N SER A 102 16.42 -17.25 -8.84
CA SER A 102 16.85 -18.62 -8.50
C SER A 102 15.84 -19.71 -8.86
N LEU A 103 14.75 -19.36 -9.54
CA LEU A 103 13.65 -20.28 -9.88
C LEU A 103 13.04 -20.99 -8.66
N ASN A 104 13.12 -20.38 -7.50
CA ASN A 104 12.46 -20.86 -6.29
C ASN A 104 11.00 -20.39 -6.27
N GLU A 105 10.16 -21.07 -7.03
CA GLU A 105 8.76 -20.70 -7.21
C GLU A 105 7.98 -20.72 -5.90
N SER A 106 8.25 -21.65 -4.99
CA SER A 106 7.58 -21.76 -3.70
C SER A 106 7.80 -20.50 -2.84
N LEU A 107 9.05 -20.08 -2.68
CA LEU A 107 9.38 -18.89 -1.91
C LEU A 107 8.83 -17.62 -2.58
N PHE A 108 8.96 -17.53 -3.91
CA PHE A 108 8.39 -16.41 -4.66
C PHE A 108 6.88 -16.28 -4.43
N MET A 109 6.13 -17.39 -4.53
CA MET A 109 4.68 -17.40 -4.33
C MET A 109 4.29 -16.96 -2.90
N ILE A 110 4.98 -17.46 -1.88
CA ILE A 110 4.72 -17.09 -0.48
C ILE A 110 4.92 -15.57 -0.28
N LEU A 111 6.03 -15.01 -0.75
CA LEU A 111 6.33 -13.59 -0.60
C LEU A 111 5.38 -12.72 -1.43
N HIS A 112 5.07 -13.14 -2.64
CA HIS A 112 4.17 -12.43 -3.53
C HIS A 112 2.73 -12.38 -3.00
N PHE A 113 2.15 -13.52 -2.64
CA PHE A 113 0.81 -13.56 -2.04
C PHE A 113 0.78 -12.88 -0.67
N GLY A 114 1.84 -13.01 0.12
CA GLY A 114 1.98 -12.28 1.39
C GLY A 114 1.87 -10.76 1.17
N SER A 115 2.59 -10.21 0.20
CA SER A 115 2.53 -8.78 -0.11
C SER A 115 1.15 -8.34 -0.63
N ILE A 116 0.46 -9.17 -1.40
CA ILE A 116 -0.93 -8.92 -1.84
C ILE A 116 -1.86 -8.84 -0.63
N ILE A 117 -1.78 -9.80 0.29
CA ILE A 117 -2.63 -9.83 1.50
C ILE A 117 -2.38 -8.58 2.35
N LEU A 118 -1.12 -8.20 2.58
CA LEU A 118 -0.79 -7.00 3.36
C LEU A 118 -1.29 -5.72 2.67
N THR A 119 -1.26 -5.67 1.36
CA THR A 119 -1.80 -4.55 0.57
C THR A 119 -3.33 -4.48 0.68
N ILE A 120 -4.03 -5.61 0.64
CA ILE A 120 -5.49 -5.68 0.86
C ILE A 120 -5.84 -5.23 2.28
N ILE A 121 -5.10 -5.68 3.28
CA ILE A 121 -5.30 -5.23 4.67
C ILE A 121 -5.12 -3.71 4.77
N THR A 122 -4.10 -3.15 4.13
CA THR A 122 -3.88 -1.70 4.07
C THR A 122 -5.06 -0.99 3.41
N LEU A 123 -5.61 -1.52 2.32
CA LEU A 123 -6.79 -0.98 1.66
C LEU A 123 -7.99 -0.97 2.61
N LEU A 124 -8.27 -2.09 3.27
CA LEU A 124 -9.39 -2.22 4.22
C LEU A 124 -9.24 -1.27 5.40
N MET A 125 -8.02 -1.10 5.95
CA MET A 125 -7.75 -0.13 7.01
C MET A 125 -8.05 1.30 6.58
N ASN A 126 -7.63 1.68 5.37
CA ASN A 126 -7.90 3.02 4.83
C ASN A 126 -9.39 3.24 4.57
N PHE A 127 -10.14 2.26 4.06
CA PHE A 127 -11.59 2.35 3.99
C PHE A 127 -12.24 2.47 5.37
N SER A 128 -11.74 1.72 6.35
CA SER A 128 -12.26 1.75 7.71
C SER A 128 -12.08 3.12 8.39
N ILE A 129 -11.10 3.92 7.97
CA ILE A 129 -10.95 5.30 8.47
C ILE A 129 -12.21 6.13 8.19
N PHE A 130 -12.85 5.97 7.02
CA PHE A 130 -14.12 6.67 6.71
C PHE A 130 -15.27 6.19 7.60
N ILE A 131 -15.34 4.90 7.89
CA ILE A 131 -16.44 4.29 8.67
C ILE A 131 -16.33 4.70 10.14
N PHE A 132 -15.12 4.70 10.70
CA PHE A 132 -14.88 5.00 12.12
C PHE A 132 -14.54 6.46 12.41
N TRP A 133 -14.63 7.33 11.40
CA TRP A 133 -14.38 8.76 11.59
C TRP A 133 -15.45 9.39 12.45
N LYS A 134 -15.03 10.06 13.51
CA LYS A 134 -15.93 10.81 14.40
C LYS A 134 -15.95 12.26 13.95
N TYR A 135 -17.11 12.70 13.50
CA TYR A 135 -17.35 14.08 13.03
C TYR A 135 -17.51 15.07 14.17
#